data_30aa4082b7b8c58d92d19603facac2c3
#
_entry.id   30aa4082b7b8c58d92d19603facac2c3
#
_cell.length_a   1.000
_cell.length_b   1.000
_cell.length_c   1.000
_cell.angle_alpha   90.00
_cell.angle_beta   90.00
_cell.angle_gamma   90.00
#
_symmetry.space_group_name_H-M   'P 1'
#
loop_
_entity.id
_entity.type
_entity.pdbx_description
1 polymer ?
#
loop_
_entity_poly.entity_id
_entity_poly.type
_entity_poly.pdbx_seq_one_letter_code
_entity_poly.pdbx_strand_id
1 'polypeptide(L)'
;MKVIGISGSGRKNGYSTKIVKDMLGEITCETEFFSLAGKSINGCIGCLQCTKDNICVQKDDFQEIINKVIEADAVIFAGPNYYGIVNAISVAFWERTFCLRHQEKFLLAGKLAVAVGLDREVNGLALQHIKKMMNSNKMAIVDTFTNVGNYQCFDCTYGHDCKVGNVYPILGKCTPEQAEQNRPKEYSEDITAKKGAKDIGRLLDSILSGRENNEV
;
A
#
# COMPACT_ATOMS: atom_id res chain seq x y z
N MET A 1 1.88 20.88 6.57
CA MET A 1 1.85 19.40 6.63
C MET A 1 1.76 18.79 5.24
N LYS A 2 2.32 17.60 5.02
CA LYS A 2 2.32 16.90 3.73
C LYS A 2 2.03 15.40 3.92
N VAL A 3 1.19 14.81 3.07
CA VAL A 3 0.86 13.38 3.07
C VAL A 3 1.26 12.73 1.76
N ILE A 4 2.00 11.63 1.84
CA ILE A 4 2.35 10.81 0.68
C ILE A 4 1.50 9.55 0.66
N GLY A 5 0.79 9.34 -0.45
CA GLY A 5 0.08 8.10 -0.73
C GLY A 5 0.84 7.21 -1.71
N ILE A 6 1.05 5.94 -1.36
CA ILE A 6 1.80 5.00 -2.20
C ILE A 6 0.94 3.77 -2.50
N SER A 7 0.74 3.48 -3.78
CA SER A 7 0.19 2.22 -4.26
C SER A 7 1.31 1.25 -4.62
N GLY A 8 1.46 0.18 -3.85
CA GLY A 8 2.41 -0.91 -4.10
C GLY A 8 1.94 -1.91 -5.17
N SER A 9 0.75 -1.72 -5.75
CA SER A 9 0.24 -2.62 -6.79
C SER A 9 1.04 -2.52 -8.09
N GLY A 10 1.29 -3.65 -8.76
CA GLY A 10 1.80 -3.67 -10.13
C GLY A 10 0.79 -3.19 -11.19
N ARG A 11 -0.47 -2.97 -10.80
CA ARG A 11 -1.54 -2.45 -11.67
C ARG A 11 -1.73 -0.95 -11.44
N LYS A 12 -1.55 -0.11 -12.47
CA LYS A 12 -1.71 1.35 -12.36
C LYS A 12 -3.07 1.78 -11.79
N ASN A 13 -4.15 1.12 -12.21
CA ASN A 13 -5.53 1.44 -11.82
C ASN A 13 -6.16 0.35 -10.92
N GLY A 14 -5.33 -0.40 -10.19
CA GLY A 14 -5.78 -1.43 -9.24
C GLY A 14 -6.47 -0.84 -8.01
N TYR A 15 -7.05 -1.71 -7.17
CA TYR A 15 -7.74 -1.32 -5.94
C TYR A 15 -6.86 -0.52 -4.98
N SER A 16 -5.57 -0.90 -4.83
CA SER A 16 -4.61 -0.14 -4.01
C SER A 16 -4.57 1.33 -4.42
N THR A 17 -4.54 1.61 -5.74
CA THR A 17 -4.51 2.98 -6.27
C THR A 17 -5.81 3.74 -5.97
N LYS A 18 -6.96 3.08 -6.18
CA LYS A 18 -8.28 3.69 -5.96
C LYS A 18 -8.46 4.04 -4.47
N ILE A 19 -8.13 3.10 -3.58
CA ILE A 19 -8.25 3.27 -2.11
C ILE A 19 -7.35 4.40 -1.62
N VAL A 20 -6.08 4.41 -1.99
CA VAL A 20 -5.14 5.48 -1.58
C VAL A 20 -5.62 6.84 -2.06
N LYS A 21 -6.11 6.94 -3.30
CA LYS A 21 -6.64 8.21 -3.84
C LYS A 21 -7.90 8.66 -3.13
N ASP A 22 -8.82 7.74 -2.77
CA ASP A 22 -10.02 8.09 -2.00
C ASP A 22 -9.65 8.59 -0.59
N MET A 23 -8.63 8.01 0.06
CA MET A 23 -8.11 8.51 1.33
C MET A 23 -7.47 9.89 1.19
N LEU A 24 -6.59 10.09 0.19
CA LEU A 24 -5.93 11.37 -0.07
C LEU A 24 -6.94 12.48 -0.42
N GLY A 25 -8.04 12.14 -1.08
CA GLY A 25 -9.10 13.09 -1.44
C GLY A 25 -9.85 13.70 -0.25
N GLU A 26 -9.70 13.14 0.94
CA GLU A 26 -10.29 13.67 2.19
C GLU A 26 -9.29 14.49 3.02
N ILE A 27 -8.06 14.68 2.53
CA ILE A 27 -6.98 15.39 3.23
C ILE A 27 -6.89 16.82 2.73
N THR A 28 -6.84 17.77 3.63
CA THR A 28 -6.86 19.20 3.33
C THR A 28 -5.47 19.82 3.11
N CYS A 29 -4.42 19.23 3.69
CA CYS A 29 -3.06 19.69 3.49
C CYS A 29 -2.45 19.17 2.16
N GLU A 30 -1.19 19.48 1.90
CA GLU A 30 -0.51 19.02 0.68
C GLU A 30 -0.48 17.50 0.57
N THR A 31 -0.91 16.97 -0.58
CA THR A 31 -0.88 15.52 -0.85
C THR A 31 -0.14 15.21 -2.15
N GLU A 32 0.60 14.10 -2.16
CA GLU A 32 1.25 13.59 -3.37
C GLU A 32 1.03 12.07 -3.47
N PHE A 33 0.82 11.57 -4.69
CA PHE A 33 0.53 10.15 -4.93
C PHE A 33 1.59 9.51 -5.80
N PHE A 34 2.10 8.34 -5.37
CA PHE A 34 3.00 7.49 -6.13
C PHE A 34 2.39 6.11 -6.40
N SER A 35 2.51 5.65 -7.65
CA SER A 35 2.27 4.25 -8.00
C SER A 35 3.60 3.55 -8.25
N LEU A 36 3.80 2.40 -7.63
CA LEU A 36 4.97 1.57 -7.92
C LEU A 36 4.82 0.78 -9.23
N ALA A 37 3.64 0.81 -9.86
CA ALA A 37 3.41 0.15 -11.15
C ALA A 37 4.28 0.74 -12.25
N GLY A 38 5.13 -0.10 -12.85
CA GLY A 38 6.06 0.30 -13.92
C GLY A 38 7.31 1.04 -13.42
N LYS A 39 7.48 1.19 -12.11
CA LYS A 39 8.71 1.70 -11.52
C LYS A 39 9.78 0.61 -11.43
N SER A 40 11.04 1.01 -11.61
CA SER A 40 12.19 0.14 -11.37
C SER A 40 12.69 0.34 -9.94
N ILE A 41 12.41 -0.62 -9.08
CA ILE A 41 12.86 -0.61 -7.68
C ILE A 41 13.46 -1.99 -7.37
N ASN A 42 14.76 -2.03 -7.17
CA ASN A 42 15.47 -3.25 -6.79
C ASN A 42 15.46 -3.45 -5.27
N GLY A 43 15.55 -4.68 -4.81
CA GLY A 43 15.71 -5.01 -3.41
C GLY A 43 17.04 -4.50 -2.82
N CYS A 44 17.17 -4.52 -1.51
CA CYS A 44 18.41 -4.16 -0.84
C CYS A 44 19.50 -5.23 -1.12
N ILE A 45 20.68 -4.79 -1.58
CA ILE A 45 21.81 -5.68 -1.88
C ILE A 45 22.77 -5.86 -0.69
N GLY A 46 22.46 -5.29 0.49
CA GLY A 46 23.26 -5.46 1.70
C GLY A 46 24.66 -4.85 1.67
N CYS A 47 24.94 -3.92 0.77
CA CYS A 47 26.29 -3.34 0.54
C CYS A 47 26.75 -2.39 1.68
N LEU A 48 25.88 -1.99 2.59
CA LEU A 48 26.13 -1.11 3.74
C LEU A 48 26.70 0.29 3.41
N GLN A 49 26.71 0.71 2.15
CA GLN A 49 27.23 2.03 1.79
C GLN A 49 26.39 3.18 2.35
N CYS A 50 25.10 2.92 2.63
CA CYS A 50 24.21 3.89 3.25
C CYS A 50 24.51 4.20 4.73
N THR A 51 25.39 3.44 5.39
CA THR A 51 25.73 3.67 6.81
C THR A 51 26.39 5.02 7.07
N LYS A 52 26.99 5.63 6.07
CA LYS A 52 27.70 6.92 6.18
C LYS A 52 26.80 8.16 6.09
N ASP A 53 25.67 8.08 5.36
CA ASP A 53 24.87 9.25 5.01
C ASP A 53 23.35 9.00 4.96
N ASN A 54 22.89 7.78 5.25
CA ASN A 54 21.49 7.35 5.12
C ASN A 54 20.95 7.43 3.68
N ILE A 55 21.80 7.38 2.66
CA ILE A 55 21.44 7.42 1.26
C ILE A 55 21.75 6.07 0.59
N CYS A 56 20.78 5.48 -0.11
CA CYS A 56 21.02 4.27 -0.88
C CYS A 56 21.79 4.58 -2.17
N VAL A 57 22.82 3.78 -2.45
CA VAL A 57 23.68 3.96 -3.64
C VAL A 57 23.06 3.47 -4.94
N GLN A 58 22.03 2.62 -4.87
CA GLN A 58 21.35 2.14 -6.07
C GLN A 58 20.56 3.28 -6.71
N LYS A 59 20.80 3.50 -8.01
CA LYS A 59 20.15 4.55 -8.80
C LYS A 59 18.96 3.95 -9.55
N ASP A 60 17.80 4.02 -8.93
CA ASP A 60 16.52 3.58 -9.48
C ASP A 60 15.38 4.50 -8.96
N ASP A 61 14.14 4.18 -9.29
CA ASP A 61 12.98 5.01 -8.91
C ASP A 61 12.74 5.13 -7.39
N PHE A 62 13.41 4.32 -6.56
CA PHE A 62 13.27 4.38 -5.11
C PHE A 62 13.66 5.75 -4.55
N GLN A 63 14.77 6.33 -5.05
CA GLN A 63 15.33 7.55 -4.45
C GLN A 63 14.38 8.74 -4.59
N GLU A 64 13.71 8.87 -5.73
CA GLU A 64 12.69 9.92 -5.96
C GLU A 64 11.57 9.82 -4.91
N ILE A 65 11.00 8.61 -4.75
CA ILE A 65 9.86 8.39 -3.87
C ILE A 65 10.26 8.55 -2.41
N ILE A 66 11.39 7.96 -2.01
CA ILE A 66 11.80 7.98 -0.60
C ILE A 66 12.17 9.38 -0.10
N ASN A 67 12.72 10.23 -0.95
CA ASN A 67 12.99 11.61 -0.59
C ASN A 67 11.68 12.36 -0.23
N LYS A 68 10.61 12.14 -0.99
CA LYS A 68 9.30 12.71 -0.69
C LYS A 68 8.69 12.14 0.60
N VAL A 69 8.89 10.85 0.84
CA VAL A 69 8.46 10.20 2.09
C VAL A 69 9.22 10.75 3.31
N ILE A 70 10.51 11.05 3.17
CA ILE A 70 11.31 11.67 4.24
C ILE A 70 10.80 13.08 4.57
N GLU A 71 10.37 13.85 3.57
CA GLU A 71 9.83 15.21 3.76
C GLU A 71 8.40 15.23 4.31
N ALA A 72 7.65 14.12 4.19
CA ALA A 72 6.25 14.05 4.56
C ALA A 72 6.03 13.89 6.07
N ASP A 73 4.88 14.33 6.56
CA ASP A 73 4.39 14.15 7.93
C ASP A 73 3.65 12.83 8.11
N ALA A 74 3.01 12.35 7.03
CA ALA A 74 2.27 11.10 7.02
C ALA A 74 2.42 10.32 5.72
N VAL A 75 2.24 8.97 5.83
CA VAL A 75 2.32 8.04 4.71
C VAL A 75 1.12 7.11 4.71
N ILE A 76 0.43 7.01 3.59
CA ILE A 76 -0.57 5.98 3.31
C ILE A 76 0.07 4.97 2.35
N PHE A 77 0.21 3.71 2.75
CA PHE A 77 0.76 2.67 1.88
C PHE A 77 -0.22 1.52 1.70
N ALA A 78 -0.56 1.22 0.44
CA ALA A 78 -1.44 0.12 0.07
C ALA A 78 -0.70 -0.94 -0.75
N GLY A 79 -0.83 -2.22 -0.37
CA GLY A 79 -0.20 -3.33 -1.07
C GLY A 79 -1.08 -4.58 -1.18
N PRO A 80 -1.05 -5.27 -2.34
CA PRO A 80 -1.79 -6.51 -2.53
C PRO A 80 -1.04 -7.72 -1.97
N ASN A 81 -1.81 -8.73 -1.53
CA ASN A 81 -1.28 -10.03 -1.10
C ASN A 81 -0.79 -10.85 -2.30
N TYR A 82 0.42 -11.37 -2.17
CA TYR A 82 1.00 -12.40 -3.04
C TYR A 82 1.65 -13.46 -2.15
N TYR A 83 1.11 -14.67 -2.15
CA TYR A 83 1.64 -15.79 -1.35
C TYR A 83 1.76 -15.52 0.16
N GLY A 84 0.84 -14.77 0.74
CA GLY A 84 0.84 -14.48 2.18
C GLY A 84 1.71 -13.29 2.62
N ILE A 85 2.33 -12.58 1.68
CA ILE A 85 3.04 -11.34 1.94
C ILE A 85 2.59 -10.25 0.97
N VAL A 86 3.01 -9.01 1.18
CA VAL A 86 2.83 -7.97 0.17
C VAL A 86 3.69 -8.28 -1.07
N ASN A 87 3.25 -7.88 -2.26
CA ASN A 87 3.92 -8.19 -3.53
C ASN A 87 5.38 -7.71 -3.60
N ALA A 88 6.18 -8.32 -4.48
CA ALA A 88 7.63 -8.17 -4.56
C ALA A 88 8.13 -6.71 -4.65
N ILE A 89 7.49 -5.86 -5.47
CA ILE A 89 7.93 -4.45 -5.59
C ILE A 89 7.69 -3.67 -4.29
N SER A 90 6.62 -3.98 -3.55
CA SER A 90 6.39 -3.40 -2.22
C SER A 90 7.43 -3.89 -1.21
N VAL A 91 7.81 -5.17 -1.27
CA VAL A 91 8.90 -5.71 -0.43
C VAL A 91 10.19 -4.98 -0.74
N ALA A 92 10.57 -4.88 -2.03
CA ALA A 92 11.77 -4.19 -2.46
C ALA A 92 11.80 -2.72 -1.98
N PHE A 93 10.67 -1.99 -2.10
CA PHE A 93 10.55 -0.63 -1.59
C PHE A 93 10.82 -0.56 -0.07
N TRP A 94 10.18 -1.42 0.71
CA TRP A 94 10.34 -1.42 2.16
C TRP A 94 11.70 -1.92 2.62
N GLU A 95 12.30 -2.92 1.97
CA GLU A 95 13.68 -3.35 2.26
C GLU A 95 14.67 -2.19 2.09
N ARG A 96 14.48 -1.38 1.06
CA ARG A 96 15.35 -0.24 0.76
C ARG A 96 15.26 0.85 1.82
N THR A 97 14.20 0.91 2.63
CA THR A 97 14.12 1.82 3.80
C THR A 97 15.16 1.50 4.89
N PHE A 98 15.82 0.33 4.79
CA PHE A 98 16.97 0.03 5.65
C PHE A 98 18.03 1.13 5.60
N CYS A 99 18.22 1.80 4.48
CA CYS A 99 19.16 2.91 4.36
C CYS A 99 18.86 4.11 5.27
N LEU A 100 17.64 4.23 5.80
CA LEU A 100 17.19 5.40 6.56
C LEU A 100 17.38 5.29 8.08
N ARG A 101 18.10 4.27 8.55
CA ARG A 101 18.21 3.98 9.99
C ARG A 101 19.64 3.71 10.46
N HIS A 102 20.55 4.58 10.04
CA HIS A 102 21.95 4.58 10.46
C HIS A 102 22.30 5.84 11.22
N GLN A 103 23.46 5.87 11.86
CA GLN A 103 23.98 7.03 12.60
C GLN A 103 22.97 7.53 13.65
N GLU A 104 22.43 6.61 14.45
CA GLU A 104 21.46 6.89 15.53
C GLU A 104 20.15 7.54 15.06
N LYS A 105 19.90 7.60 13.74
CA LYS A 105 18.71 8.19 13.15
C LYS A 105 17.76 7.12 12.63
N PHE A 106 16.46 7.41 12.74
CA PHE A 106 15.38 6.72 12.03
C PHE A 106 14.59 7.79 11.31
N LEU A 107 14.89 8.04 10.03
CA LEU A 107 14.31 9.16 9.29
C LEU A 107 12.79 9.08 9.08
N LEU A 108 12.20 7.90 9.31
CA LEU A 108 10.75 7.71 9.27
C LEU A 108 10.11 7.64 10.67
N ALA A 109 10.89 7.75 11.75
CA ALA A 109 10.36 7.64 13.11
C ALA A 109 9.34 8.74 13.40
N GLY A 110 8.22 8.34 14.03
CA GLY A 110 7.16 9.27 14.44
C GLY A 110 6.26 9.80 13.33
N LYS A 111 6.59 9.53 12.05
CA LYS A 111 5.68 9.87 10.94
C LYS A 111 4.39 9.09 11.08
N LEU A 112 3.26 9.75 10.89
CA LEU A 112 1.96 9.08 10.89
C LEU A 112 1.89 8.09 9.72
N ALA A 113 1.21 6.98 9.92
CA ALA A 113 1.08 5.98 8.89
C ALA A 113 -0.31 5.35 8.86
N VAL A 114 -0.80 5.09 7.65
CA VAL A 114 -1.98 4.25 7.40
C VAL A 114 -1.54 3.05 6.57
N ALA A 115 -1.74 1.85 7.11
CA ALA A 115 -1.43 0.61 6.42
C ALA A 115 -2.67 0.03 5.74
N VAL A 116 -2.58 -0.25 4.44
CA VAL A 116 -3.68 -0.79 3.65
C VAL A 116 -3.29 -2.13 3.03
N GLY A 117 -3.94 -3.21 3.46
CA GLY A 117 -3.76 -4.56 2.93
C GLY A 117 -4.89 -4.93 1.97
N LEU A 118 -4.55 -5.41 0.78
CA LEU A 118 -5.50 -6.03 -0.12
C LEU A 118 -5.30 -7.54 -0.10
N ASP A 119 -6.12 -8.18 0.70
CA ASP A 119 -6.04 -9.61 0.96
C ASP A 119 -7.27 -10.34 0.42
N ARG A 120 -7.16 -11.66 0.33
CA ARG A 120 -8.28 -12.53 0.06
C ARG A 120 -9.25 -12.59 1.25
N GLU A 121 -8.72 -12.38 2.46
CA GLU A 121 -9.43 -12.44 3.73
C GLU A 121 -9.22 -11.15 4.52
N VAL A 122 -10.20 -10.79 5.33
CA VAL A 122 -10.09 -9.65 6.25
C VAL A 122 -8.99 -9.92 7.28
N ASN A 123 -8.14 -8.93 7.58
CA ASN A 123 -6.95 -9.05 8.43
C ASN A 123 -5.85 -9.95 7.84
N GLY A 124 -5.76 -10.04 6.52
CA GLY A 124 -4.80 -10.87 5.82
C GLY A 124 -3.34 -10.52 6.09
N LEU A 125 -2.49 -11.41 5.63
CA LEU A 125 -1.05 -11.37 5.88
C LEU A 125 -0.34 -10.19 5.22
N ALA A 126 -0.88 -9.64 4.11
CA ALA A 126 -0.28 -8.45 3.48
C ALA A 126 -0.39 -7.23 4.38
N LEU A 127 -1.54 -6.99 5.04
CA LEU A 127 -1.67 -5.93 6.03
C LEU A 127 -0.67 -6.11 7.18
N GLN A 128 -0.58 -7.32 7.73
CA GLN A 128 0.36 -7.62 8.82
C GLN A 128 1.81 -7.36 8.39
N HIS A 129 2.17 -7.71 7.16
CA HIS A 129 3.50 -7.48 6.63
C HIS A 129 3.80 -5.98 6.48
N ILE A 130 2.88 -5.19 5.92
CA ILE A 130 3.03 -3.72 5.82
C ILE A 130 3.19 -3.10 7.21
N LYS A 131 2.34 -3.47 8.17
CA LYS A 131 2.45 -3.01 9.57
C LYS A 131 3.81 -3.32 10.17
N LYS A 132 4.33 -4.54 9.94
CA LYS A 132 5.66 -4.93 10.41
C LYS A 132 6.75 -4.03 9.84
N MET A 133 6.69 -3.70 8.54
CA MET A 133 7.67 -2.82 7.88
C MET A 133 7.59 -1.37 8.43
N MET A 134 6.38 -0.84 8.61
CA MET A 134 6.15 0.49 9.20
C MET A 134 6.66 0.55 10.64
N ASN A 135 6.33 -0.44 11.47
CA ASN A 135 6.80 -0.55 12.85
C ASN A 135 8.33 -0.67 12.94
N SER A 136 8.95 -1.43 12.02
CA SER A 136 10.42 -1.55 11.93
C SER A 136 11.10 -0.22 11.61
N ASN A 137 10.40 0.71 10.97
CA ASN A 137 10.83 2.07 10.71
C ASN A 137 10.37 3.07 11.80
N LYS A 138 9.80 2.59 12.91
CA LYS A 138 9.29 3.38 14.05
C LYS A 138 8.22 4.41 13.65
N MET A 139 7.45 4.12 12.61
CA MET A 139 6.33 4.96 12.21
C MET A 139 5.15 4.78 13.18
N ALA A 140 4.35 5.84 13.36
CA ALA A 140 3.14 5.82 14.19
C ALA A 140 1.93 5.41 13.33
N ILE A 141 1.55 4.13 13.36
CA ILE A 141 0.37 3.65 12.64
C ILE A 141 -0.87 4.16 13.36
N VAL A 142 -1.62 5.04 12.70
CA VAL A 142 -2.84 5.66 13.24
C VAL A 142 -4.09 4.88 12.91
N ASP A 143 -4.10 4.21 11.77
CA ASP A 143 -5.20 3.33 11.38
C ASP A 143 -4.76 2.30 10.33
N THR A 144 -5.64 1.34 10.08
CA THR A 144 -5.42 0.28 9.10
C THR A 144 -6.68 0.03 8.29
N PHE A 145 -6.51 -0.32 7.03
CA PHE A 145 -7.62 -0.68 6.15
C PHE A 145 -7.36 -2.02 5.46
N THR A 146 -8.39 -2.83 5.36
CA THR A 146 -8.39 -4.05 4.56
C THR A 146 -9.53 -4.06 3.56
N ASN A 147 -9.27 -4.57 2.38
CA ASN A 147 -10.30 -4.85 1.40
C ASN A 147 -9.98 -6.16 0.69
N VAL A 148 -11.02 -6.88 0.32
CA VAL A 148 -10.87 -8.08 -0.51
C VAL A 148 -10.58 -7.63 -1.94
N GLY A 149 -9.39 -7.93 -2.44
CA GLY A 149 -9.02 -7.67 -3.82
C GLY A 149 -9.76 -8.57 -4.80
N ASN A 150 -9.82 -8.16 -6.07
CA ASN A 150 -10.35 -9.02 -7.12
C ASN A 150 -9.41 -10.21 -7.37
N TYR A 151 -9.95 -11.41 -7.45
CA TYR A 151 -9.19 -12.60 -7.83
C TYR A 151 -8.80 -12.50 -9.32
N GLN A 152 -7.52 -12.68 -9.60
CA GLN A 152 -7.01 -12.65 -10.99
C GLN A 152 -7.72 -13.66 -11.90
N CYS A 153 -8.26 -14.75 -11.34
CA CYS A 153 -8.96 -15.78 -12.10
C CYS A 153 -10.26 -15.28 -12.75
N PHE A 154 -10.88 -14.21 -12.21
CA PHE A 154 -12.00 -13.56 -12.91
C PHE A 154 -11.55 -12.71 -14.10
N ASP A 155 -10.33 -12.20 -14.09
CA ASP A 155 -9.73 -11.47 -15.21
C ASP A 155 -9.07 -12.42 -16.23
N CYS A 156 -8.87 -13.67 -15.84
CA CYS A 156 -8.28 -14.72 -16.66
C CYS A 156 -9.36 -15.34 -17.57
N THR A 157 -9.17 -15.34 -18.86
CA THR A 157 -10.13 -15.89 -19.82
C THR A 157 -10.45 -17.37 -19.62
N TYR A 158 -9.62 -18.10 -18.87
CA TYR A 158 -9.78 -19.53 -18.57
C TYR A 158 -10.33 -19.80 -17.16
N GLY A 159 -10.57 -18.77 -16.35
CA GLY A 159 -10.91 -18.91 -14.94
C GLY A 159 -12.17 -19.76 -14.68
N HIS A 160 -13.16 -19.70 -15.56
CA HIS A 160 -14.45 -20.40 -15.47
C HIS A 160 -14.36 -21.93 -15.55
N ASP A 161 -13.33 -22.49 -16.18
CA ASP A 161 -13.10 -23.96 -16.33
C ASP A 161 -11.75 -24.42 -15.73
N CYS A 162 -11.08 -23.58 -14.98
CA CYS A 162 -9.76 -23.85 -14.42
C CYS A 162 -9.85 -24.52 -13.05
N LYS A 163 -9.58 -25.82 -12.96
CA LYS A 163 -9.64 -26.61 -11.72
C LYS A 163 -8.65 -26.16 -10.63
N VAL A 164 -7.57 -25.47 -11.02
CA VAL A 164 -6.54 -24.93 -10.11
C VAL A 164 -6.72 -23.44 -9.84
N GLY A 165 -7.70 -22.80 -10.48
CA GLY A 165 -8.02 -21.39 -10.29
C GLY A 165 -8.90 -21.12 -9.08
N ASN A 166 -9.07 -19.85 -8.74
CA ASN A 166 -9.90 -19.45 -7.59
C ASN A 166 -11.41 -19.37 -7.91
N VAL A 167 -11.84 -19.41 -9.17
CA VAL A 167 -13.25 -19.41 -9.55
C VAL A 167 -13.87 -20.79 -9.37
N TYR A 168 -13.17 -21.82 -9.81
CA TYR A 168 -13.67 -23.21 -9.75
C TYR A 168 -13.99 -23.70 -8.33
N PRO A 169 -13.18 -23.46 -7.29
CA PRO A 169 -13.53 -23.85 -5.92
C PRO A 169 -14.78 -23.14 -5.37
N ILE A 170 -15.12 -21.97 -5.91
CA ILE A 170 -16.27 -21.18 -5.46
C ILE A 170 -17.54 -21.58 -6.20
N LEU A 171 -17.46 -21.73 -7.52
CA LEU A 171 -18.62 -21.91 -8.40
C LEU A 171 -18.74 -23.32 -9.01
N GLY A 172 -17.69 -24.16 -8.89
CA GLY A 172 -17.57 -25.38 -9.67
C GLY A 172 -17.28 -25.06 -11.14
N LYS A 173 -17.50 -26.05 -12.03
CA LYS A 173 -17.45 -25.80 -13.48
C LYS A 173 -18.62 -24.91 -13.88
N CYS A 174 -18.34 -23.78 -14.51
CA CYS A 174 -19.36 -22.80 -14.91
C CYS A 174 -19.06 -22.23 -16.30
N THR A 175 -20.02 -21.50 -16.87
CA THR A 175 -19.79 -20.76 -18.11
C THR A 175 -19.08 -19.42 -17.81
N PRO A 176 -18.47 -18.77 -18.83
CA PRO A 176 -17.91 -17.42 -18.67
C PRO A 176 -18.94 -16.41 -18.11
N GLU A 177 -20.18 -16.48 -18.57
CA GLU A 177 -21.27 -15.60 -18.11
C GLU A 177 -21.61 -15.84 -16.63
N GLN A 178 -21.63 -17.09 -16.18
CA GLN A 178 -21.85 -17.42 -14.78
C GLN A 178 -20.69 -16.97 -13.91
N ALA A 179 -19.45 -17.09 -14.38
CA ALA A 179 -18.29 -16.56 -13.69
C ALA A 179 -18.38 -15.04 -13.52
N GLU A 180 -18.74 -14.32 -14.60
CA GLU A 180 -18.87 -12.86 -14.57
C GLU A 180 -20.00 -12.39 -13.64
N GLN A 181 -21.15 -13.06 -13.63
CA GLN A 181 -22.26 -12.76 -12.69
C GLN A 181 -21.90 -12.93 -11.23
N ASN A 182 -20.91 -13.77 -10.92
CA ASN A 182 -20.42 -14.04 -9.58
C ASN A 182 -19.08 -13.34 -9.29
N ARG A 183 -18.64 -12.44 -10.15
CA ARG A 183 -17.46 -11.61 -9.92
C ARG A 183 -17.64 -10.78 -8.65
N PRO A 184 -16.66 -10.74 -7.75
CA PRO A 184 -16.68 -9.81 -6.63
C PRO A 184 -16.87 -8.37 -7.10
N LYS A 185 -17.63 -7.59 -6.35
CA LYS A 185 -17.86 -6.16 -6.68
C LYS A 185 -16.55 -5.43 -6.84
N GLU A 186 -16.47 -4.60 -7.86
CA GLU A 186 -15.38 -3.65 -8.03
C GLU A 186 -15.36 -2.68 -6.85
N TYR A 187 -14.16 -2.30 -6.39
CA TYR A 187 -14.03 -1.31 -5.31
C TYR A 187 -14.81 -0.02 -5.59
N SER A 188 -14.87 0.40 -6.86
CA SER A 188 -15.64 1.57 -7.30
C SER A 188 -17.14 1.46 -7.02
N GLU A 189 -17.68 0.26 -6.92
CA GLU A 189 -19.08 -0.08 -6.67
C GLU A 189 -19.36 -0.44 -5.20
N ASP A 190 -18.31 -0.69 -4.42
CA ASP A 190 -18.40 -1.00 -3.00
C ASP A 190 -18.50 0.29 -2.16
N ILE A 191 -19.73 0.73 -1.94
CA ILE A 191 -20.04 1.95 -1.18
C ILE A 191 -19.47 1.87 0.24
N THR A 192 -19.50 0.70 0.87
CA THR A 192 -19.03 0.50 2.25
C THR A 192 -17.51 0.62 2.32
N ALA A 193 -16.80 -0.04 1.39
CA ALA A 193 -15.34 0.05 1.32
C ALA A 193 -14.88 1.49 1.01
N LYS A 194 -15.54 2.17 0.07
CA LYS A 194 -15.25 3.58 -0.26
C LYS A 194 -15.48 4.50 0.93
N LYS A 195 -16.60 4.32 1.65
CA LYS A 195 -16.87 5.09 2.87
C LYS A 195 -15.78 4.86 3.91
N GLY A 196 -15.42 3.60 4.19
CA GLY A 196 -14.37 3.28 5.16
C GLY A 196 -13.01 3.89 4.80
N ALA A 197 -12.62 3.84 3.52
CA ALA A 197 -11.39 4.50 3.07
C ALA A 197 -11.42 6.02 3.31
N LYS A 198 -12.52 6.68 2.96
CA LYS A 198 -12.72 8.11 3.18
C LYS A 198 -12.75 8.48 4.67
N ASP A 199 -13.39 7.66 5.50
CA ASP A 199 -13.41 7.89 6.96
C ASP A 199 -11.99 7.88 7.55
N ILE A 200 -11.13 6.98 7.09
CA ILE A 200 -9.71 6.94 7.49
C ILE A 200 -8.95 8.17 6.98
N GLY A 201 -9.21 8.61 5.75
CA GLY A 201 -8.63 9.85 5.23
C GLY A 201 -8.98 11.05 6.12
N ARG A 202 -10.26 11.20 6.50
CA ARG A 202 -10.73 12.25 7.43
C ARG A 202 -10.11 12.14 8.83
N LEU A 203 -9.96 10.92 9.34
CA LEU A 203 -9.30 10.70 10.62
C LEU A 203 -7.84 11.19 10.57
N LEU A 204 -7.09 10.80 9.52
CA LEU A 204 -5.71 11.24 9.34
C LEU A 204 -5.61 12.76 9.23
N ASP A 205 -6.49 13.40 8.45
CA ASP A 205 -6.55 14.86 8.31
C ASP A 205 -6.80 15.55 9.66
N SER A 206 -7.74 15.04 10.45
CA SER A 206 -8.03 15.57 11.80
C SER A 206 -6.82 15.48 12.74
N ILE A 207 -6.06 14.36 12.70
CA ILE A 207 -4.86 14.19 13.52
C ILE A 207 -3.75 15.18 13.08
N LEU A 208 -3.56 15.37 11.79
CA LEU A 208 -2.58 16.32 11.25
C LEU A 208 -2.93 17.74 11.66
N SER A 209 -4.16 18.18 11.45
CA SER A 209 -4.63 19.52 11.83
C SER A 209 -4.49 19.77 13.33
N GLY A 210 -4.71 18.76 14.17
CA GLY A 210 -4.49 18.86 15.63
C GLY A 210 -3.02 19.03 16.02
N ARG A 211 -2.07 18.47 15.25
CA ARG A 211 -0.63 18.66 15.47
C ARG A 211 -0.18 20.06 15.10
N GLU A 212 -0.64 20.60 13.98
CA GLU A 212 -0.31 21.94 13.51
C GLU A 212 -0.72 23.01 14.51
N ASN A 213 -1.89 22.85 15.15
CA ASN A 213 -2.37 23.77 16.18
C ASN A 213 -1.60 23.69 17.53
N ASN A 214 -0.85 22.64 17.78
CA ASN A 214 -0.05 22.46 19.00
C ASN A 214 1.43 22.88 18.84
N GLU A 215 1.87 23.16 17.63
CA GLU A 215 3.25 23.64 17.33
C GLU A 215 3.33 25.17 17.24
N VAL A 216 2.22 25.91 17.41
CA VAL A 216 2.10 27.37 17.46
C VAL A 216 1.99 27.83 18.90
#